data_be2767d57472816b5eecd2eb935afcf7
#
_entry.id   be2767d57472816b5eecd2eb935afcf7
#
_cell.length_a   1.000
_cell.length_b   1.000
_cell.length_c   1.000
_cell.angle_alpha   90.00
_cell.angle_beta   90.00
_cell.angle_gamma   90.00
#
_symmetry.space_group_name_H-M   'P 1'
#
loop_
_entity.id
_entity.type
_entity.pdbx_description
1 polymer ?
#
loop_
_entity_poly.entity_id
_entity_poly.type
_entity_poly.pdbx_seq_one_letter_code
_entity_poly.pdbx_strand_id
1 'polypeptide(L)'
;MLMSPVSVGATALDPHALAQLRSQGFRCTPGRVATLQVLLAGASGHLTLTEIHRRVAELGWPTDNTAVRRTLRAFTRCGLTHTLAVPGPPAYGLADPPHHHVLCSTCGALTDVPAAALAATLTAAQAATGYHLTHTGQTLTGRCRTCQKTSSAAGHHPASPHPGTE
;
A
#
# COMPACT_ATOMS: atom_id res chain seq x y z
N MET A 1 35.03 18.46 -27.65
CA MET A 1 35.07 17.63 -26.45
C MET A 1 33.68 16.98 -26.32
N LEU A 2 33.54 15.79 -26.92
CA LEU A 2 32.27 15.06 -26.99
C LEU A 2 32.13 14.24 -25.69
N MET A 3 31.19 14.66 -24.84
CA MET A 3 30.80 13.84 -23.68
C MET A 3 30.06 12.59 -24.20
N SER A 4 30.69 11.43 -24.06
CA SER A 4 30.04 10.15 -24.29
C SER A 4 28.89 9.97 -23.31
N PRO A 5 27.70 9.48 -23.75
CA PRO A 5 26.63 9.16 -22.83
C PRO A 5 27.10 8.01 -21.94
N VAL A 6 27.08 8.23 -20.62
CA VAL A 6 27.24 7.15 -19.64
C VAL A 6 26.06 6.20 -19.84
N SER A 7 26.32 5.08 -20.45
CA SER A 7 25.38 3.96 -20.54
C SER A 7 25.18 3.44 -19.12
N VAL A 8 24.13 3.89 -18.45
CA VAL A 8 23.66 3.28 -17.19
C VAL A 8 23.17 1.88 -17.58
N GLY A 9 24.03 0.89 -17.41
CA GLY A 9 23.65 -0.50 -17.64
C GLY A 9 22.43 -0.86 -16.79
N ALA A 10 21.41 -1.47 -17.40
CA ALA A 10 20.23 -1.91 -16.67
C ALA A 10 20.66 -2.83 -15.52
N THR A 11 20.13 -2.57 -14.33
CA THR A 11 20.39 -3.40 -13.15
C THR A 11 19.96 -4.83 -13.41
N ALA A 12 20.75 -5.82 -13.00
CA ALA A 12 20.43 -7.24 -13.19
C ALA A 12 19.07 -7.54 -12.55
N LEU A 13 18.27 -8.38 -13.24
CA LEU A 13 16.98 -8.82 -12.75
C LEU A 13 17.15 -9.72 -11.53
N ASP A 14 16.44 -9.43 -10.45
CA ASP A 14 16.49 -10.18 -9.20
C ASP A 14 16.01 -11.63 -9.41
N PRO A 15 16.83 -12.65 -9.11
CA PRO A 15 16.43 -14.05 -9.22
C PRO A 15 15.22 -14.43 -8.38
N HIS A 16 15.04 -13.82 -7.21
CA HIS A 16 13.88 -14.05 -6.35
C HIS A 16 12.59 -13.54 -7.00
N ALA A 17 12.60 -12.32 -7.53
CA ALA A 17 11.47 -11.77 -8.29
C ALA A 17 11.13 -12.63 -9.51
N LEU A 18 12.14 -13.14 -10.21
CA LEU A 18 11.95 -14.07 -11.33
C LEU A 18 11.28 -15.39 -10.91
N ALA A 19 11.75 -15.99 -9.82
CA ALA A 19 11.19 -17.23 -9.28
C ALA A 19 9.73 -17.04 -8.84
N GLN A 20 9.42 -15.94 -8.16
CA GLN A 20 8.09 -15.60 -7.70
C GLN A 20 7.11 -15.38 -8.87
N LEU A 21 7.53 -14.68 -9.94
CA LEU A 21 6.69 -14.51 -11.12
C LEU A 21 6.41 -15.83 -11.84
N ARG A 22 7.41 -16.70 -11.95
CA ARG A 22 7.25 -18.03 -12.56
C ARG A 22 6.28 -18.91 -11.78
N SER A 23 6.38 -18.92 -10.46
CA SER A 23 5.47 -19.69 -9.61
C SER A 23 4.01 -19.24 -9.74
N GLN A 24 3.78 -17.98 -10.09
CA GLN A 24 2.46 -17.40 -10.36
C GLN A 24 2.03 -17.53 -11.85
N GLY A 25 2.81 -18.24 -12.69
CA GLY A 25 2.49 -18.43 -14.09
C GLY A 25 2.70 -17.20 -14.99
N PHE A 26 3.41 -16.19 -14.53
CA PHE A 26 3.67 -15.00 -15.34
C PHE A 26 4.85 -15.19 -16.31
N ARG A 27 4.71 -14.58 -17.49
CA ARG A 27 5.87 -14.33 -18.36
C ARG A 27 6.78 -13.31 -17.67
N CYS A 28 8.05 -13.67 -17.50
CA CYS A 28 9.07 -12.82 -16.89
C CYS A 28 9.58 -11.77 -17.89
N THR A 29 8.73 -10.80 -18.25
CA THR A 29 9.21 -9.66 -19.04
C THR A 29 10.03 -8.72 -18.15
N PRO A 30 11.07 -8.03 -18.68
CA PRO A 30 11.88 -7.12 -17.87
C PRO A 30 11.07 -6.13 -17.05
N GLY A 31 10.06 -5.48 -17.64
CA GLY A 31 9.20 -4.53 -16.92
C GLY A 31 8.39 -5.15 -15.76
N ARG A 32 7.93 -6.41 -15.87
CA ARG A 32 7.26 -7.11 -14.77
C ARG A 32 8.22 -7.46 -13.64
N VAL A 33 9.40 -7.96 -14.00
CA VAL A 33 10.43 -8.31 -13.01
C VAL A 33 10.86 -7.06 -12.26
N ALA A 34 11.19 -5.97 -12.97
CA ALA A 34 11.58 -4.70 -12.38
C ALA A 34 10.46 -4.12 -11.48
N THR A 35 9.18 -4.22 -11.90
CA THR A 35 8.05 -3.79 -11.08
C THR A 35 7.97 -4.56 -9.76
N LEU A 36 8.11 -5.89 -9.80
CA LEU A 36 8.11 -6.72 -8.60
C LEU A 36 9.34 -6.45 -7.72
N GLN A 37 10.51 -6.29 -8.32
CA GLN A 37 11.76 -5.96 -7.64
C GLN A 37 11.65 -4.64 -6.86
N VAL A 38 11.03 -3.61 -7.45
CA VAL A 38 10.75 -2.34 -6.79
C VAL A 38 9.82 -2.52 -5.58
N LEU A 39 8.79 -3.35 -5.70
CA LEU A 39 7.87 -3.65 -4.60
C LEU A 39 8.56 -4.44 -3.47
N LEU A 40 9.39 -5.43 -3.82
CA LEU A 40 10.17 -6.20 -2.84
C LEU A 40 11.19 -5.32 -2.08
N ALA A 41 11.85 -4.39 -2.77
CA ALA A 41 12.76 -3.44 -2.14
C ALA A 41 12.04 -2.43 -1.22
N GLY A 42 10.76 -2.17 -1.47
CA GLY A 42 9.90 -1.31 -0.65
C GLY A 42 9.04 -2.07 0.37
N ALA A 43 9.42 -3.28 0.75
CA ALA A 43 8.60 -4.27 1.48
C ALA A 43 7.94 -3.77 2.78
N SER A 44 8.40 -2.68 3.37
CA SER A 44 7.79 -2.04 4.55
C SER A 44 6.82 -0.90 4.24
N GLY A 45 6.48 -0.67 2.95
CA GLY A 45 5.64 0.46 2.56
C GLY A 45 4.83 0.23 1.29
N HIS A 46 3.84 1.10 1.10
CA HIS A 46 3.02 1.12 -0.10
C HIS A 46 3.51 2.22 -1.04
N LEU A 47 3.61 1.91 -2.32
CA LEU A 47 4.10 2.80 -3.35
C LEU A 47 2.98 3.18 -4.32
N THR A 48 2.90 4.46 -4.67
CA THR A 48 2.00 4.92 -5.75
C THR A 48 2.50 4.44 -7.11
N LEU A 49 1.59 4.41 -8.11
CA LEU A 49 1.98 4.09 -9.48
C LEU A 49 3.14 4.95 -9.99
N THR A 50 3.13 6.25 -9.67
CA THR A 50 4.17 7.19 -10.09
C THR A 50 5.53 6.86 -9.47
N GLU A 51 5.55 6.51 -8.18
CA GLU A 51 6.78 6.11 -7.49
C GLU A 51 7.34 4.78 -8.03
N ILE A 52 6.46 3.80 -8.27
CA ILE A 52 6.86 2.52 -8.86
C ILE A 52 7.46 2.75 -10.25
N HIS A 53 6.78 3.53 -11.11
CA HIS A 53 7.26 3.86 -12.44
C HIS A 53 8.63 4.53 -12.40
N ARG A 54 8.80 5.56 -11.55
CA ARG A 54 10.07 6.26 -11.36
C ARG A 54 11.19 5.29 -10.96
N ARG A 55 10.96 4.44 -9.95
CA ARG A 55 11.95 3.48 -9.46
C ARG A 55 12.29 2.40 -10.50
N VAL A 56 11.32 1.95 -11.30
CA VAL A 56 11.58 1.02 -12.41
C VAL A 56 12.48 1.67 -13.46
N ALA A 57 12.25 2.94 -13.79
CA ALA A 57 13.12 3.69 -14.71
C ALA A 57 14.54 3.88 -14.14
N GLU A 58 14.68 4.11 -12.84
CA GLU A 58 15.98 4.19 -12.15
C GLU A 58 16.78 2.88 -12.19
N LEU A 59 16.11 1.74 -12.28
CA LEU A 59 16.76 0.45 -12.52
C LEU A 59 17.25 0.28 -13.98
N GLY A 60 17.04 1.28 -14.84
CA GLY A 60 17.45 1.26 -16.24
C GLY A 60 16.49 0.51 -17.17
N TRP A 61 15.25 0.20 -16.72
CA TRP A 61 14.24 -0.46 -17.53
C TRP A 61 13.24 0.54 -18.08
N PRO A 62 13.29 0.89 -19.37
CA PRO A 62 12.31 1.79 -19.98
C PRO A 62 10.92 1.15 -19.93
N THR A 63 9.99 1.86 -19.35
CA THR A 63 8.59 1.45 -19.25
C THR A 63 7.69 2.68 -19.23
N ASP A 64 6.44 2.52 -19.57
CA ASP A 64 5.43 3.58 -19.43
C ASP A 64 4.47 3.27 -18.27
N ASN A 65 3.77 4.31 -17.82
CA ASN A 65 2.77 4.20 -16.75
C ASN A 65 1.67 3.16 -17.07
N THR A 66 1.32 2.99 -18.34
CA THR A 66 0.27 2.05 -18.77
C THR A 66 0.75 0.61 -18.57
N ALA A 67 2.00 0.32 -18.93
CA ALA A 67 2.61 -1.00 -18.75
C ALA A 67 2.74 -1.36 -17.26
N VAL A 68 3.21 -0.42 -16.42
CA VAL A 68 3.31 -0.61 -14.97
C VAL A 68 1.92 -0.84 -14.38
N ARG A 69 0.92 -0.01 -14.72
CA ARG A 69 -0.46 -0.16 -14.26
C ARG A 69 -1.06 -1.51 -14.64
N ARG A 70 -0.83 -1.98 -15.87
CA ARG A 70 -1.29 -3.30 -16.34
C ARG A 70 -0.66 -4.42 -15.54
N THR A 71 0.64 -4.30 -15.25
CA THR A 71 1.39 -5.25 -14.43
C THR A 71 0.83 -5.31 -13.01
N LEU A 72 0.64 -4.15 -12.36
CA LEU A 72 0.07 -4.06 -11.01
C LEU A 72 -1.35 -4.65 -10.93
N ARG A 73 -2.21 -4.36 -11.92
CA ARG A 73 -3.53 -4.98 -12.00
C ARG A 73 -3.48 -6.50 -12.10
N ALA A 74 -2.51 -7.03 -12.86
CA ALA A 74 -2.33 -8.47 -12.98
C ALA A 74 -1.84 -9.07 -11.64
N PHE A 75 -0.90 -8.42 -10.97
CA PHE A 75 -0.39 -8.83 -9.65
C PHE A 75 -1.48 -8.80 -8.57
N THR A 76 -2.32 -7.76 -8.57
CA THR A 76 -3.45 -7.67 -7.61
C THR A 76 -4.48 -8.77 -7.86
N ARG A 77 -4.79 -9.08 -9.12
CA ARG A 77 -5.76 -10.15 -9.44
C ARG A 77 -5.31 -11.55 -9.02
N CYS A 78 -4.01 -11.83 -9.02
CA CYS A 78 -3.48 -13.11 -8.56
C CYS A 78 -3.10 -13.12 -7.07
N GLY A 79 -3.35 -12.03 -6.33
CA GLY A 79 -3.06 -11.94 -4.91
C GLY A 79 -1.58 -11.73 -4.57
N LEU A 80 -0.74 -11.36 -5.55
CA LEU A 80 0.66 -11.04 -5.30
C LEU A 80 0.83 -9.66 -4.65
N THR A 81 -0.07 -8.73 -5.00
CA THR A 81 -0.14 -7.39 -4.42
C THR A 81 -1.56 -7.08 -3.99
N HIS A 82 -1.71 -6.09 -3.13
CA HIS A 82 -3.00 -5.46 -2.84
C HIS A 82 -2.93 -3.95 -3.08
N THR A 83 -4.10 -3.34 -3.14
CA THR A 83 -4.23 -1.88 -3.28
C THR A 83 -4.66 -1.30 -1.94
N LEU A 84 -3.97 -0.29 -1.48
CA LEU A 84 -4.31 0.45 -0.27
C LEU A 84 -5.36 1.51 -0.59
N ALA A 85 -6.52 1.43 0.07
CA ALA A 85 -7.60 2.40 -0.02
C ALA A 85 -7.37 3.53 0.99
N VAL A 86 -6.70 4.59 0.56
CA VAL A 86 -6.44 5.81 1.33
C VAL A 86 -6.87 7.03 0.52
N PRO A 87 -7.09 8.21 1.14
CA PRO A 87 -7.28 9.45 0.40
C PRO A 87 -6.06 9.74 -0.50
N GLY A 88 -6.31 10.04 -1.77
CA GLY A 88 -5.26 10.33 -2.75
C GLY A 88 -5.09 9.24 -3.81
N PRO A 89 -3.96 9.21 -4.54
CA PRO A 89 -3.68 8.21 -5.55
C PRO A 89 -3.55 6.82 -4.90
N PRO A 90 -4.09 5.76 -5.54
CA PRO A 90 -3.97 4.41 -5.02
C PRO A 90 -2.50 4.00 -4.88
N ALA A 91 -2.19 3.36 -3.76
CA ALA A 91 -0.88 2.80 -3.47
C ALA A 91 -0.95 1.26 -3.48
N TYR A 92 0.17 0.62 -3.78
CA TYR A 92 0.29 -0.82 -3.96
C TYR A 92 1.34 -1.37 -3.02
N GLY A 93 1.04 -2.47 -2.36
CA GLY A 93 1.96 -3.22 -1.51
C GLY A 93 1.94 -4.70 -1.84
N LEU A 94 2.93 -5.45 -1.35
CA LEU A 94 2.94 -6.91 -1.42
C LEU A 94 1.84 -7.47 -0.52
N ALA A 95 1.20 -8.56 -0.94
CA ALA A 95 0.18 -9.22 -0.15
C ALA A 95 0.75 -10.17 0.92
N ASP A 96 2.03 -10.53 0.80
CA ASP A 96 2.74 -11.40 1.75
C ASP A 96 3.82 -10.60 2.52
N PRO A 97 3.87 -10.71 3.87
CA PRO A 97 2.96 -11.47 4.72
C PRO A 97 1.53 -10.89 4.77
N PRO A 98 0.49 -11.74 4.96
CA PRO A 98 -0.90 -11.28 5.00
C PRO A 98 -1.15 -10.27 6.11
N HIS A 99 -1.68 -9.08 5.75
CA HIS A 99 -1.91 -7.99 6.68
C HIS A 99 -3.10 -7.12 6.28
N HIS A 100 -3.53 -6.30 7.22
CA HIS A 100 -4.52 -5.23 7.08
C HIS A 100 -3.88 -3.90 7.42
N HIS A 101 -4.61 -2.81 7.25
CA HIS A 101 -4.13 -1.46 7.51
C HIS A 101 -5.03 -0.73 8.50
N VAL A 102 -4.43 0.11 9.32
CA VAL A 102 -5.15 1.09 10.15
C VAL A 102 -4.66 2.48 9.77
N LEU A 103 -5.59 3.31 9.28
CA LEU A 103 -5.35 4.69 8.89
C LEU A 103 -5.84 5.63 9.97
N CYS A 104 -4.98 6.53 10.43
CA CYS A 104 -5.41 7.61 11.31
C CYS A 104 -6.15 8.69 10.52
N SER A 105 -7.43 8.89 10.83
CA SER A 105 -8.28 9.90 10.18
C SER A 105 -7.84 11.36 10.47
N THR A 106 -7.00 11.57 11.48
CA THR A 106 -6.56 12.91 11.87
C THR A 106 -5.22 13.31 11.26
N CYS A 107 -4.20 12.43 11.32
CA CYS A 107 -2.86 12.76 10.84
C CYS A 107 -2.41 11.95 9.62
N GLY A 108 -3.23 11.02 9.11
CA GLY A 108 -2.89 10.19 7.97
C GLY A 108 -1.86 9.09 8.26
N ALA A 109 -1.42 8.91 9.52
CA ALA A 109 -0.50 7.83 9.87
C ALA A 109 -1.12 6.46 9.55
N LEU A 110 -0.35 5.63 8.86
CA LEU A 110 -0.73 4.28 8.46
C LEU A 110 0.07 3.27 9.27
N THR A 111 -0.59 2.20 9.71
CA THR A 111 0.03 1.11 10.45
C THR A 111 -0.46 -0.22 9.91
N ASP A 112 0.45 -1.16 9.65
CA ASP A 112 0.11 -2.50 9.26
C ASP A 112 -0.26 -3.35 10.47
N VAL A 113 -1.27 -4.19 10.30
CA VAL A 113 -1.77 -5.10 11.33
C VAL A 113 -1.79 -6.52 10.76
N PRO A 114 -1.20 -7.51 11.43
CA PRO A 114 -1.23 -8.89 10.96
C PRO A 114 -2.66 -9.37 10.68
N ALA A 115 -2.87 -10.11 9.59
CA ALA A 115 -4.21 -10.58 9.19
C ALA A 115 -4.91 -11.37 10.31
N ALA A 116 -4.16 -12.13 11.10
CA ALA A 116 -4.70 -12.88 12.23
C ALA A 116 -5.41 -12.00 13.28
N ALA A 117 -5.02 -10.73 13.43
CA ALA A 117 -5.65 -9.83 14.39
C ALA A 117 -7.11 -9.49 14.07
N LEU A 118 -7.53 -9.61 12.81
CA LEU A 118 -8.92 -9.34 12.38
C LEU A 118 -9.69 -10.61 11.99
N ALA A 119 -9.09 -11.79 12.02
CA ALA A 119 -9.67 -13.02 11.51
C ALA A 119 -11.04 -13.31 12.14
N ALA A 120 -11.17 -13.26 13.47
CA ALA A 120 -12.43 -13.50 14.17
C ALA A 120 -13.50 -12.45 13.81
N THR A 121 -13.13 -11.19 13.71
CA THR A 121 -14.05 -10.08 13.35
C THR A 121 -14.58 -10.26 11.93
N LEU A 122 -13.72 -10.59 10.99
CA LEU A 122 -14.11 -10.84 9.59
C LEU A 122 -15.01 -12.05 9.46
N THR A 123 -14.71 -13.13 10.20
CA THR A 123 -15.59 -14.31 10.26
C THR A 123 -16.97 -13.97 10.80
N ALA A 124 -17.05 -13.23 11.89
CA ALA A 124 -18.33 -12.78 12.44
C ALA A 124 -19.11 -11.89 11.47
N ALA A 125 -18.43 -10.96 10.80
CA ALA A 125 -19.04 -10.09 9.80
C ALA A 125 -19.56 -10.88 8.59
N GLN A 126 -18.83 -11.89 8.11
CA GLN A 126 -19.27 -12.81 7.04
C GLN A 126 -20.54 -13.57 7.47
N ALA A 127 -20.55 -14.12 8.68
CA ALA A 127 -21.70 -14.83 9.20
C ALA A 127 -22.95 -13.94 9.33
N ALA A 128 -22.76 -12.70 9.75
CA ALA A 128 -23.85 -11.75 9.93
C ALA A 128 -24.43 -11.20 8.61
N THR A 129 -23.62 -11.12 7.57
CA THR A 129 -23.99 -10.44 6.31
C THR A 129 -24.17 -11.38 5.12
N GLY A 130 -23.65 -12.59 5.18
CA GLY A 130 -23.61 -13.54 4.05
C GLY A 130 -22.59 -13.16 2.95
N TYR A 131 -21.78 -12.10 3.15
CA TYR A 131 -20.74 -11.73 2.21
C TYR A 131 -19.48 -12.58 2.40
N HIS A 132 -18.80 -12.88 1.31
CA HIS A 132 -17.45 -13.42 1.37
C HIS A 132 -16.44 -12.28 1.43
N LEU A 133 -15.87 -12.06 2.61
CA LEU A 133 -14.92 -10.97 2.83
C LEU A 133 -13.49 -11.44 2.52
N THR A 134 -12.67 -10.55 1.96
CA THR A 134 -11.23 -10.82 1.79
C THR A 134 -10.54 -10.81 3.14
N HIS A 135 -9.60 -11.74 3.34
CA HIS A 135 -8.87 -11.90 4.61
C HIS A 135 -7.59 -11.05 4.70
N THR A 136 -7.33 -10.19 3.71
CA THR A 136 -6.14 -9.33 3.65
C THR A 136 -6.49 -8.00 2.98
N GLY A 137 -5.64 -6.98 3.20
CA GLY A 137 -5.76 -5.69 2.51
C GLY A 137 -6.92 -4.80 2.95
N GLN A 138 -7.61 -5.12 4.06
CA GLN A 138 -8.66 -4.23 4.60
C GLN A 138 -8.02 -2.99 5.19
N THR A 139 -8.67 -1.84 5.01
CA THR A 139 -8.26 -0.58 5.65
C THR A 139 -9.30 -0.16 6.68
N LEU A 140 -8.90 -0.16 7.93
CA LEU A 140 -9.69 0.37 9.05
C LEU A 140 -9.33 1.82 9.29
N THR A 141 -10.30 2.63 9.67
CA THR A 141 -10.08 4.04 10.03
C THR A 141 -10.27 4.25 11.53
N GLY A 142 -9.36 5.04 12.12
CA GLY A 142 -9.43 5.35 13.53
C GLY A 142 -8.57 6.56 13.87
N ARG A 143 -8.32 6.80 15.16
CA ARG A 143 -7.41 7.85 15.63
C ARG A 143 -6.22 7.21 16.33
N CYS A 144 -5.00 7.56 15.91
CA CYS A 144 -3.79 7.05 16.56
C CYS A 144 -3.66 7.61 18.00
N ARG A 145 -2.85 6.94 18.81
CA ARG A 145 -2.63 7.29 20.22
C ARG A 145 -2.22 8.76 20.41
N THR A 146 -1.38 9.29 19.53
CA THR A 146 -0.94 10.70 19.58
C THR A 146 -2.10 11.65 19.36
N CYS A 147 -2.92 11.42 18.33
CA CYS A 147 -4.07 12.26 18.02
C CYS A 147 -5.21 12.14 19.04
N GLN A 148 -5.33 11.01 19.72
CA GLN A 148 -6.27 10.88 20.86
C GLN A 148 -5.88 11.79 22.02
N LYS A 149 -4.59 11.84 22.38
CA LYS A 149 -4.07 12.68 23.47
C LYS A 149 -4.23 14.17 23.19
N THR A 150 -3.98 14.62 21.95
CA THR A 150 -4.14 16.04 21.59
C THR A 150 -5.57 16.52 21.63
N SER A 151 -6.55 15.66 21.35
CA SER A 151 -7.98 16.01 21.49
C SER A 151 -8.45 16.09 22.95
N SER A 152 -7.90 15.27 23.84
CA SER A 152 -8.23 15.33 25.27
C SER A 152 -7.72 16.62 25.90
N ALA A 153 -6.63 17.19 25.39
CA ALA A 153 -6.08 18.45 25.87
C ALA A 153 -6.89 19.69 25.41
N ALA A 154 -7.64 19.57 24.29
CA ALA A 154 -8.45 20.68 23.75
C ALA A 154 -9.90 20.75 24.32
N GLY A 155 -10.28 19.78 25.14
CA GLY A 155 -11.67 19.56 25.60
C GLY A 155 -12.06 20.17 26.94
N HIS A 156 -11.32 21.14 27.52
CA HIS A 156 -11.72 21.88 28.71
C HIS A 156 -11.87 23.38 28.40
N HIS A 157 -12.89 23.69 27.59
CA HIS A 157 -13.44 25.06 27.64
C HIS A 157 -14.69 25.01 28.54
N PRO A 158 -14.65 25.61 29.73
CA PRO A 158 -15.87 25.69 30.56
C PRO A 158 -16.90 26.55 29.80
N ALA A 159 -18.09 26.02 29.62
CA ALA A 159 -19.24 26.77 29.11
C ALA A 159 -19.44 27.98 30.01
N SER A 160 -19.28 29.17 29.43
CA SER A 160 -19.66 30.41 30.08
C SER A 160 -21.19 30.39 30.38
N PRO A 161 -21.62 30.71 31.59
CA PRO A 161 -23.05 30.83 31.89
C PRO A 161 -23.63 32.03 31.12
N HIS A 162 -24.68 31.79 30.34
CA HIS A 162 -25.48 32.86 29.77
C HIS A 162 -26.05 33.72 30.91
N PRO A 163 -25.91 35.07 30.89
CA PRO A 163 -26.65 35.93 31.79
C PRO A 163 -28.14 35.91 31.40
N GLY A 164 -28.97 35.56 32.37
CA GLY A 164 -30.42 35.64 32.24
C GLY A 164 -30.88 37.05 31.94
N THR A 165 -31.84 37.16 31.06
CA THR A 165 -32.66 38.36 30.83
C THR A 165 -33.84 38.35 31.80
N GLU A 166 -33.87 39.38 32.64
CA GLU A 166 -35.11 39.87 33.23
C GLU A 166 -35.94 40.60 32.17
#